data_491ac0c3e2d5f64a8f1d99ae8f83c3d3
#
_entry.id   491ac0c3e2d5f64a8f1d99ae8f83c3d3
#
_cell.length_a   1.000
_cell.length_b   1.000
_cell.length_c   1.000
_cell.angle_alpha   90.00
_cell.angle_beta   90.00
_cell.angle_gamma   90.00
#
_symmetry.space_group_name_H-M   'P 1'
#
loop_
_entity.id
_entity.type
_entity.pdbx_description
1 polymer ?
#
loop_
_entity_poly.entity_id
_entity_poly.type
_entity_poly.pdbx_seq_one_letter_code
_entity_poly.pdbx_strand_id
1 'polypeptide(L)'
;QKIGDELADLIVKGIKTATTSALELYEPNEKKPKVGTYNIVLDGSGHPACITQTKVVETINFNQVSAEHAYHEGEGDRSLAYWRAEHLKFFQAAYQAMNQTFHEQIPCICEVFTVVYVSDKK
;
A
#
# COMPACT_ATOMS: atom_id res chain seq x y z
N GLN A 1 0.88 -11.65 12.27
CA GLN A 1 0.22 -10.71 13.18
C GLN A 1 1.06 -9.50 13.48
N LYS A 2 2.35 -9.74 13.76
CA LYS A 2 3.21 -8.63 14.11
C LYS A 2 3.31 -7.61 12.98
N ILE A 3 3.47 -8.09 11.75
CA ILE A 3 3.54 -7.19 10.59
C ILE A 3 2.22 -6.45 10.40
N GLY A 4 1.10 -7.17 10.57
CA GLY A 4 -0.20 -6.53 10.46
C GLY A 4 -0.40 -5.45 11.51
N ASP A 5 0.05 -5.71 12.75
CA ASP A 5 -0.05 -4.73 13.82
C ASP A 5 0.81 -3.52 13.53
N GLU A 6 2.01 -3.72 13.00
CA GLU A 6 2.92 -2.62 12.69
C GLU A 6 2.34 -1.72 11.60
N LEU A 7 1.79 -2.31 10.55
CA LEU A 7 1.20 -1.52 9.47
C LEU A 7 -0.02 -0.74 9.95
N ALA A 8 -0.89 -1.40 10.71
CA ALA A 8 -2.07 -0.72 11.22
C ALA A 8 -1.68 0.45 12.13
N ASP A 9 -0.64 0.27 12.94
CA ASP A 9 -0.17 1.32 13.84
C ASP A 9 0.36 2.52 13.06
N LEU A 10 1.12 2.26 12.00
CA LEU A 10 1.63 3.36 11.16
C LEU A 10 0.50 4.16 10.54
N ILE A 11 -0.57 3.47 10.11
CA ILE A 11 -1.71 4.13 9.51
C ILE A 11 -2.47 4.95 10.56
N VAL A 12 -2.72 4.36 11.72
CA VAL A 12 -3.45 5.06 12.80
C VAL A 12 -2.71 6.32 13.22
N LYS A 13 -1.37 6.26 13.25
CA LYS A 13 -0.56 7.42 13.67
C LYS A 13 -0.39 8.45 12.57
N GLY A 14 -0.89 8.18 11.37
CA GLY A 14 -0.76 9.12 10.27
C GLY A 14 0.61 9.13 9.61
N ILE A 15 1.45 8.14 9.92
CA ILE A 15 2.76 8.02 9.29
C ILE A 15 2.64 7.39 7.92
N LYS A 16 1.83 6.33 7.80
CA LYS A 16 1.58 5.70 6.51
C LYS A 16 0.28 6.25 5.95
N THR A 17 0.40 7.02 4.86
CA THR A 17 -0.75 7.63 4.20
C THR A 17 -0.80 7.28 2.72
N ALA A 18 0.01 6.32 2.27
CA ALA A 18 0.04 5.90 0.88
C ALA A 18 0.37 4.42 0.78
N THR A 19 -0.01 3.82 -0.33
CA THR A 19 0.31 2.42 -0.59
C THR A 19 0.43 2.20 -2.10
N THR A 20 1.05 1.08 -2.48
CA THR A 20 1.30 0.76 -3.89
C THR A 20 0.89 -0.68 -4.15
N SER A 21 0.21 -0.91 -5.27
CA SER A 21 -0.13 -2.26 -5.70
C SER A 21 0.17 -2.41 -7.18
N ALA A 22 0.37 -3.66 -7.63
CA ALA A 22 0.68 -3.93 -9.03
C ALA A 22 -0.62 -4.11 -9.81
N LEU A 23 -0.85 -3.22 -10.79
CA LEU A 23 -2.09 -3.23 -11.56
C LEU A 23 -2.31 -4.58 -12.23
N GLU A 24 -1.26 -5.18 -12.77
CA GLU A 24 -1.39 -6.39 -13.57
C GLU A 24 -1.70 -7.63 -12.74
N LEU A 25 -1.56 -7.55 -11.42
CA LEU A 25 -1.82 -8.70 -10.54
C LEU A 25 -3.23 -8.71 -9.98
N TYR A 26 -4.04 -7.72 -10.29
CA TYR A 26 -5.45 -7.75 -9.91
C TYR A 26 -6.20 -8.78 -10.74
N GLU A 27 -7.09 -9.51 -10.09
CA GLU A 27 -7.93 -10.44 -10.81
C GLU A 27 -9.08 -9.69 -11.47
N PRO A 28 -9.72 -10.27 -12.51
CA PRO A 28 -10.74 -9.55 -13.27
C PRO A 28 -11.87 -8.97 -12.42
N ASN A 29 -12.26 -9.69 -11.35
CA ASN A 29 -13.37 -9.24 -10.50
C ASN A 29 -12.92 -8.54 -9.24
N GLU A 30 -11.62 -8.36 -9.06
CA GLU A 30 -11.08 -7.75 -7.86
C GLU A 30 -11.23 -6.23 -7.94
N LYS A 31 -11.71 -5.64 -6.86
CA LYS A 31 -11.90 -4.19 -6.83
C LYS A 31 -10.57 -3.47 -6.70
N LYS A 32 -10.38 -2.46 -7.53
CA LYS A 32 -9.21 -1.60 -7.48
C LYS A 32 -9.52 -0.37 -6.63
N PRO A 33 -8.49 0.28 -6.08
CA PRO A 33 -8.69 1.51 -5.30
C PRO A 33 -9.42 2.56 -6.15
N LYS A 34 -10.30 3.31 -5.49
CA LYS A 34 -11.08 4.34 -6.16
C LYS A 34 -11.21 5.53 -5.22
N VAL A 35 -11.05 6.72 -5.78
CA VAL A 35 -11.18 7.95 -4.99
C VAL A 35 -12.55 8.00 -4.33
N GLY A 36 -12.55 8.31 -3.04
CA GLY A 36 -13.77 8.40 -2.24
C GLY A 36 -14.14 7.13 -1.52
N THR A 37 -13.52 6.01 -1.83
CA THR A 37 -13.85 4.74 -1.19
C THR A 37 -13.34 4.71 0.25
N TYR A 38 -14.15 4.14 1.14
CA TYR A 38 -13.74 3.92 2.52
C TYR A 38 -13.20 2.50 2.67
N ASN A 39 -12.17 2.35 3.48
CA ASN A 39 -11.56 1.05 3.73
C ASN A 39 -11.40 0.85 5.23
N ILE A 40 -11.64 -0.38 5.67
CA ILE A 40 -11.44 -0.74 7.07
C ILE A 40 -10.05 -1.36 7.18
N VAL A 41 -9.20 -0.77 8.04
CA VAL A 41 -7.86 -1.29 8.28
C VAL A 41 -7.92 -2.22 9.47
N LEU A 42 -7.43 -3.44 9.29
CA LEU A 42 -7.43 -4.44 10.34
C LEU A 42 -6.05 -4.56 10.95
N ASP A 43 -6.00 -4.85 12.25
CA ASP A 43 -4.73 -5.15 12.90
C ASP A 43 -4.34 -6.61 12.62
N GLY A 44 -3.23 -7.06 13.21
CA GLY A 44 -2.72 -8.40 12.97
C GLY A 44 -3.63 -9.51 13.48
N SER A 45 -4.58 -9.17 14.35
CA SER A 45 -5.55 -10.14 14.87
C SER A 45 -6.87 -10.09 14.12
N GLY A 46 -6.98 -9.24 13.11
CA GLY A 46 -8.20 -9.13 12.31
C GLY A 46 -9.23 -8.19 12.89
N HIS A 47 -8.89 -7.41 13.92
CA HIS A 47 -9.82 -6.45 14.49
C HIS A 47 -9.71 -5.09 13.79
N PRO A 48 -10.82 -4.36 13.63
CA PRO A 48 -10.75 -3.04 13.00
C PRO A 48 -9.92 -2.07 13.82
N ALA A 49 -8.94 -1.44 13.17
CA ALA A 49 -8.08 -0.43 13.80
C ALA A 49 -8.54 0.97 13.45
N CYS A 50 -8.90 1.19 12.20
CA CYS A 50 -9.37 2.50 11.75
C CYS A 50 -10.06 2.37 10.41
N ILE A 51 -10.66 3.48 9.96
CA ILE A 51 -11.26 3.59 8.64
C ILE A 51 -10.49 4.68 7.89
N THR A 52 -10.10 4.40 6.67
CA THR A 52 -9.45 5.37 5.80
C THR A 52 -10.34 5.69 4.62
N GLN A 53 -10.10 6.85 4.01
CA GLN A 53 -10.76 7.21 2.76
C GLN A 53 -9.69 7.47 1.71
N THR A 54 -9.86 6.87 0.54
CA THR A 54 -8.93 7.05 -0.57
C THR A 54 -9.12 8.43 -1.16
N LYS A 55 -8.03 9.18 -1.30
CA LYS A 55 -8.05 10.56 -1.78
C LYS A 55 -7.46 10.71 -3.16
N VAL A 56 -6.42 9.95 -3.49
CA VAL A 56 -5.74 10.03 -4.79
C VAL A 56 -5.45 8.62 -5.27
N VAL A 57 -5.65 8.38 -6.55
CA VAL A 57 -5.29 7.12 -7.19
C VAL A 57 -4.61 7.47 -8.50
N GLU A 58 -3.38 6.99 -8.68
CA GLU A 58 -2.60 7.22 -9.90
C GLU A 58 -1.96 5.93 -10.33
N THR A 59 -1.77 5.79 -11.65
CA THR A 59 -1.02 4.66 -12.19
C THR A 59 0.35 5.17 -12.61
N ILE A 60 1.40 4.64 -12.00
CA ILE A 60 2.77 5.09 -12.21
C ILE A 60 3.65 3.87 -12.42
N ASN A 61 4.57 3.93 -13.39
CA ASN A 61 5.49 2.82 -13.57
C ASN A 61 6.37 2.65 -12.34
N PHE A 62 6.72 1.39 -12.04
CA PHE A 62 7.47 1.08 -10.82
C PHE A 62 8.73 1.95 -10.71
N ASN A 63 9.49 2.07 -11.80
CA ASN A 63 10.75 2.81 -11.75
C ASN A 63 10.57 4.32 -11.73
N GLN A 64 9.33 4.80 -11.76
CA GLN A 64 9.05 6.23 -11.73
C GLN A 64 8.33 6.66 -10.46
N VAL A 65 8.13 5.74 -9.52
CA VAL A 65 7.51 6.10 -8.24
C VAL A 65 8.43 7.07 -7.51
N SER A 66 7.84 8.13 -6.97
CA SER A 66 8.60 9.25 -6.42
C SER A 66 9.07 9.00 -5.00
N ALA A 67 10.09 9.78 -4.59
CA ALA A 67 10.57 9.74 -3.22
C ALA A 67 9.50 10.23 -2.25
N GLU A 68 8.65 11.16 -2.69
CA GLU A 68 7.56 11.64 -1.86
C GLU A 68 6.57 10.53 -1.57
N HIS A 69 6.21 9.74 -2.58
CA HIS A 69 5.30 8.63 -2.38
C HIS A 69 5.89 7.62 -1.42
N ALA A 70 7.18 7.30 -1.58
CA ALA A 70 7.86 6.37 -0.68
C ALA A 70 7.84 6.88 0.76
N TYR A 71 8.05 8.17 0.93
CA TYR A 71 8.02 8.78 2.26
C TYR A 71 6.65 8.59 2.90
N HIS A 72 5.59 8.78 2.13
CA HIS A 72 4.24 8.66 2.66
C HIS A 72 3.78 7.21 2.83
N GLU A 73 4.49 6.26 2.25
CA GLU A 73 4.24 4.86 2.60
C GLU A 73 4.67 4.57 4.03
N GLY A 74 5.63 5.35 4.55
CA GLY A 74 5.93 5.39 5.97
C GLY A 74 6.74 4.23 6.52
N GLU A 75 7.25 3.34 5.69
CA GLU A 75 7.91 2.13 6.17
C GLU A 75 9.42 2.25 6.11
N GLY A 76 10.09 1.52 6.99
CA GLY A 76 11.53 1.55 7.07
C GLY A 76 12.04 2.94 7.41
N ASP A 77 13.09 3.36 6.70
CA ASP A 77 13.63 4.72 6.91
C ASP A 77 12.94 5.76 6.04
N ARG A 78 11.85 5.35 5.36
CA ARG A 78 11.01 6.20 4.52
C ARG A 78 11.72 6.75 3.30
N SER A 79 12.86 6.17 2.92
CA SER A 79 13.60 6.60 1.74
C SER A 79 13.10 5.88 0.49
N LEU A 80 13.34 6.50 -0.67
CA LEU A 80 13.03 5.85 -1.93
C LEU A 80 13.87 4.59 -2.13
N ALA A 81 15.12 4.61 -1.67
CA ALA A 81 15.99 3.44 -1.80
C ALA A 81 15.43 2.24 -1.05
N TYR A 82 14.97 2.46 0.19
CA TYR A 82 14.35 1.40 0.96
C TYR A 82 13.08 0.90 0.27
N TRP A 83 12.23 1.84 -0.12
CA TRP A 83 10.97 1.52 -0.78
C TRP A 83 11.21 0.67 -2.02
N ARG A 84 12.17 1.10 -2.84
CA ARG A 84 12.42 0.41 -4.10
C ARG A 84 12.95 -1.00 -3.87
N ALA A 85 13.87 -1.15 -2.92
CA ALA A 85 14.44 -2.46 -2.62
C ALA A 85 13.39 -3.44 -2.10
N GLU A 86 12.53 -2.97 -1.18
CA GLU A 86 11.52 -3.84 -0.60
C GLU A 86 10.43 -4.20 -1.61
N HIS A 87 9.99 -3.23 -2.38
CA HIS A 87 8.94 -3.51 -3.37
C HIS A 87 9.46 -4.34 -4.53
N LEU A 88 10.75 -4.18 -4.88
CA LEU A 88 11.34 -5.03 -5.90
C LEU A 88 11.25 -6.50 -5.50
N LYS A 89 11.64 -6.82 -4.28
CA LYS A 89 11.56 -8.19 -3.79
C LYS A 89 10.14 -8.69 -3.77
N PHE A 90 9.23 -7.88 -3.27
CA PHE A 90 7.83 -8.26 -3.15
C PHE A 90 7.20 -8.50 -4.51
N PHE A 91 7.40 -7.58 -5.44
CA PHE A 91 6.77 -7.71 -6.76
C PHE A 91 7.39 -8.82 -7.58
N GLN A 92 8.70 -9.03 -7.46
CA GLN A 92 9.32 -10.16 -8.17
C GLN A 92 8.72 -11.48 -7.74
N ALA A 93 8.53 -11.66 -6.42
CA ALA A 93 7.94 -12.87 -5.91
C ALA A 93 6.46 -12.99 -6.32
N ALA A 94 5.72 -11.88 -6.27
CA ALA A 94 4.30 -11.91 -6.60
C ALA A 94 4.07 -12.21 -8.07
N TYR A 95 4.87 -11.60 -8.96
CA TYR A 95 4.73 -11.88 -10.39
C TYR A 95 5.10 -13.32 -10.69
N GLN A 96 6.15 -13.83 -10.05
CA GLN A 96 6.54 -15.23 -10.27
C GLN A 96 5.43 -16.17 -9.83
N ALA A 97 4.78 -15.89 -8.72
CA ALA A 97 3.69 -16.72 -8.23
C ALA A 97 2.52 -16.76 -9.19
N MET A 98 2.37 -15.73 -10.03
CA MET A 98 1.30 -15.65 -11.03
C MET A 98 1.78 -16.06 -12.41
N ASN A 99 2.99 -16.62 -12.51
CA ASN A 99 3.59 -17.02 -13.79
C ASN A 99 3.71 -15.84 -14.76
N GLN A 100 4.00 -14.66 -14.23
CA GLN A 100 4.20 -13.45 -15.02
C GLN A 100 5.60 -12.94 -14.84
N THR A 101 6.08 -12.19 -15.82
CA THR A 101 7.44 -11.65 -15.79
C THR A 101 7.42 -10.24 -15.21
N PHE A 102 8.24 -10.04 -14.17
CA PHE A 102 8.42 -8.71 -13.59
C PHE A 102 9.43 -7.93 -14.41
N HIS A 103 9.19 -6.63 -14.59
CA HIS A 103 10.20 -5.70 -15.09
C HIS A 103 9.95 -4.35 -14.41
N GLU A 104 10.92 -3.46 -14.52
CA GLU A 104 10.88 -2.25 -13.70
C GLU A 104 9.90 -1.20 -14.22
N GLN A 105 9.27 -1.44 -15.35
CA GLN A 105 8.26 -0.54 -15.88
C GLN A 105 6.84 -1.05 -15.66
N ILE A 106 6.64 -2.01 -14.78
CA ILE A 106 5.28 -2.48 -14.52
C ILE A 106 4.42 -1.34 -14.02
N PRO A 107 3.13 -1.31 -14.41
CA PRO A 107 2.24 -0.26 -13.93
C PRO A 107 1.86 -0.54 -12.47
N CYS A 108 2.01 0.47 -11.64
CA CYS A 108 1.66 0.39 -10.22
C CYS A 108 0.55 1.36 -9.90
N ILE A 109 -0.41 0.92 -9.11
CA ILE A 109 -1.45 1.80 -8.60
C ILE A 109 -0.92 2.42 -7.32
N CYS A 110 -0.76 3.74 -7.33
CA CYS A 110 -0.30 4.51 -6.18
C CYS A 110 -1.49 5.21 -5.57
N GLU A 111 -1.77 4.88 -4.32
CA GLU A 111 -2.96 5.35 -3.62
C GLU A 111 -2.55 6.21 -2.43
N VAL A 112 -3.24 7.32 -2.25
CA VAL A 112 -3.09 8.18 -1.07
C VAL A 112 -4.42 8.18 -0.33
N PHE A 113 -4.36 8.06 0.99
CA PHE A 113 -5.56 7.99 1.80
C PHE A 113 -5.38 8.78 3.09
N THR A 114 -6.50 9.05 3.77
CA THR A 114 -6.48 9.70 5.08
C THR A 114 -7.30 8.87 6.06
N VAL A 115 -6.93 8.95 7.33
CA VAL A 115 -7.71 8.30 8.38
C VAL A 115 -8.91 9.19 8.70
N VAL A 116 -10.11 8.61 8.65
CA VAL A 116 -11.33 9.36 8.96
C VAL A 116 -11.98 8.91 10.25
N TYR A 117 -11.56 7.76 10.77
CA TYR A 117 -12.10 7.24 12.03
C TYR A 117 -11.10 6.28 12.64
N VAL A 118 -10.83 6.42 13.93
CA VAL A 118 -9.95 5.51 14.65
C VAL A 118 -10.80 4.75 15.67
N SER A 119 -10.58 3.43 15.71
CA SER A 119 -11.29 2.61 16.68
C SER A 119 -10.84 2.99 18.09
N ASP A 120 -11.79 3.13 18.99
CA ASP A 120 -11.47 3.43 20.40
C ASP A 120 -11.46 2.18 21.26
N LYS A 121 -11.42 1.05 20.64
CA LYS A 121 -11.33 -0.21 21.32
C LYS A 121 -10.01 -0.33 22.08
N LYS A 122 -10.02 -0.92 23.22
CA LYS A 122 -8.85 -1.13 24.04
C LYS A 122 -8.26 -2.50 23.88
#